data_82de72ffe0a101771175e608c3a3e17e
#
_entry.id   82de72ffe0a101771175e608c3a3e17e
#
_cell.length_a   1.000
_cell.length_b   1.000
_cell.length_c   1.000
_cell.angle_alpha   90.00
_cell.angle_beta   90.00
_cell.angle_gamma   90.00
#
_symmetry.space_group_name_H-M   'P 1'
#
loop_
_entity.id
_entity.type
_entity.pdbx_description
1 polymer ?
#
loop_
_entity_poly.entity_id
_entity_poly.type
_entity_poly.pdbx_seq_one_letter_code
_entity_poly.pdbx_strand_id
1 'polypeptide(L)'
;MTHLLSFIAFCSISLFVGAQPLDNWEADKIKVTQASGVQTIMHAEALFEDRWDQLPQAQFWKKIMLLSPDSCLINVAANRQILDQMAIRDWNAQTEAQKDSTRQAYREANGLPSDTRIYVTTGKNDFYRFTEVYPSLDKGVAAFERYGVDPWYAQSILLIESPALMRKSSTGAYGAFQLMPGVARSMGLVVNSTTDERKDFERSAYGAAQLIRRVCIPEAKRILEKHQLSYNETDLWFRLFVLHVYHAGALNVAAVVDKIQPTEGSQELIKAMWQNSAAGFGNNSQNYTQLALAAQLILHDMVYQNCTEISPCLSR
;
A
#
# COMPACT_ATOMS: atom_id res chain seq x y z
N MET A 1 72.50 37.41 13.39
CA MET A 1 72.18 36.00 13.27
C MET A 1 70.86 35.79 13.98
N THR A 2 69.78 35.83 13.25
CA THR A 2 68.38 35.73 13.78
C THR A 2 67.78 34.43 13.23
N HIS A 3 67.54 33.44 14.10
CA HIS A 3 66.92 32.17 13.76
C HIS A 3 65.39 32.34 13.67
N LEU A 4 64.84 32.12 12.48
CA LEU A 4 63.42 32.04 12.22
C LEU A 4 62.92 30.62 12.48
N LEU A 5 62.13 30.41 13.51
CA LEU A 5 61.46 29.15 13.82
C LEU A 5 60.11 29.13 13.07
N SER A 6 60.00 28.30 12.03
CA SER A 6 58.73 27.97 11.36
C SER A 6 57.91 27.00 12.17
N PHE A 7 56.77 27.41 12.66
CA PHE A 7 55.73 26.56 13.23
C PHE A 7 54.90 25.98 12.12
N ILE A 8 54.95 24.63 11.92
CA ILE A 8 54.03 23.93 11.04
C ILE A 8 52.83 23.49 11.91
N ALA A 9 51.71 24.13 11.68
CA ALA A 9 50.44 23.72 12.28
C ALA A 9 49.87 22.51 11.54
N PHE A 10 49.87 21.35 12.19
CA PHE A 10 49.12 20.15 11.71
C PHE A 10 47.65 20.37 11.96
N CYS A 11 46.91 20.63 10.87
CA CYS A 11 45.45 20.65 10.92
C CYS A 11 44.93 19.23 10.82
N SER A 12 44.55 18.63 11.94
CA SER A 12 43.90 17.31 11.97
C SER A 12 42.47 17.47 11.49
N ILE A 13 42.19 17.06 10.27
CA ILE A 13 40.84 16.94 9.76
C ILE A 13 40.25 15.68 10.38
N SER A 14 39.46 15.82 11.43
CA SER A 14 38.61 14.75 11.95
C SER A 14 37.47 14.51 10.94
N LEU A 15 37.58 13.43 10.18
CA LEU A 15 36.45 12.92 9.41
C LEU A 15 35.40 12.43 10.40
N PHE A 16 34.39 13.25 10.66
CA PHE A 16 33.14 12.76 11.24
C PHE A 16 32.51 11.84 10.19
N VAL A 17 32.72 10.54 10.34
CA VAL A 17 31.85 9.54 9.77
C VAL A 17 30.53 9.69 10.54
N GLY A 18 29.63 10.52 10.00
CA GLY A 18 28.27 10.61 10.51
C GLY A 18 27.66 9.22 10.42
N ALA A 19 27.31 8.64 11.55
CA ALA A 19 26.44 7.47 11.55
C ALA A 19 25.21 7.86 10.72
N GLN A 20 24.95 7.12 9.64
CA GLN A 20 23.68 7.24 8.92
C GLN A 20 22.59 7.02 9.95
N PRO A 21 21.53 7.85 9.99
CA PRO A 21 20.40 7.55 10.85
C PRO A 21 19.92 6.14 10.48
N LEU A 22 19.82 5.26 11.46
CA LEU A 22 19.21 3.94 11.28
C LEU A 22 17.86 4.19 10.63
N ASP A 23 17.64 3.58 9.46
CA ASP A 23 16.37 3.69 8.76
C ASP A 23 15.27 3.23 9.73
N ASN A 24 14.35 4.13 10.09
CA ASN A 24 13.38 3.90 11.17
C ASN A 24 12.51 2.64 10.98
N TRP A 25 12.40 2.10 9.75
CA TRP A 25 11.65 0.87 9.47
C TRP A 25 12.27 -0.42 10.05
N GLU A 26 13.52 -0.38 10.53
CA GLU A 26 14.16 -1.55 11.15
C GLU A 26 13.36 -2.06 12.36
N ALA A 27 12.70 -1.16 13.10
CA ALA A 27 11.87 -1.51 14.23
C ALA A 27 10.61 -2.32 13.82
N ASP A 28 10.14 -2.14 12.60
CA ASP A 28 8.96 -2.83 12.07
C ASP A 28 9.28 -4.24 11.55
N LYS A 29 10.56 -4.63 11.44
CA LYS A 29 10.94 -5.96 10.95
C LYS A 29 10.75 -7.03 12.00
N ILE A 30 10.04 -8.08 11.66
CA ILE A 30 9.87 -9.25 12.50
C ILE A 30 10.24 -10.53 11.74
N LYS A 31 10.76 -11.51 12.46
CA LYS A 31 10.96 -12.89 11.98
C LYS A 31 9.83 -13.75 12.47
N VAL A 32 9.23 -14.47 11.56
CA VAL A 32 8.11 -15.36 11.81
C VAL A 32 8.54 -16.79 11.50
N THR A 33 8.50 -17.65 12.51
CA THR A 33 8.80 -19.07 12.36
C THR A 33 7.50 -19.84 12.18
N GLN A 34 7.42 -20.59 11.10
CA GLN A 34 6.32 -21.50 10.77
C GLN A 34 6.88 -22.88 10.41
N ALA A 35 6.01 -23.88 10.26
CA ALA A 35 6.42 -25.21 9.83
C ALA A 35 7.16 -25.21 8.47
N SER A 36 6.90 -24.23 7.61
CA SER A 36 7.53 -24.04 6.29
C SER A 36 8.90 -23.35 6.35
N GLY A 37 9.32 -22.85 7.51
CA GLY A 37 10.58 -22.12 7.69
C GLY A 37 10.42 -20.75 8.35
N VAL A 38 11.49 -19.96 8.30
CA VAL A 38 11.54 -18.60 8.86
C VAL A 38 11.41 -17.60 7.73
N GLN A 39 10.56 -16.59 7.92
CA GLN A 39 10.38 -15.48 7.00
C GLN A 39 10.51 -14.14 7.71
N THR A 40 11.04 -13.14 7.00
CA THR A 40 11.09 -11.75 7.46
C THR A 40 9.93 -11.00 6.85
N ILE A 41 9.14 -10.34 7.67
CA ILE A 41 8.03 -9.49 7.25
C ILE A 41 8.07 -8.14 7.98
N MET A 42 7.31 -7.18 7.48
CA MET A 42 7.10 -5.89 8.13
C MET A 42 5.82 -5.94 8.95
N HIS A 43 5.94 -5.67 10.24
CA HIS A 43 4.82 -5.50 11.14
C HIS A 43 4.62 -4.00 11.39
N ALA A 44 3.41 -3.50 11.25
CA ALA A 44 3.12 -2.11 11.52
C ALA A 44 2.19 -2.01 12.74
N GLU A 45 2.75 -1.72 13.91
CA GLU A 45 1.99 -1.50 15.14
C GLU A 45 0.98 -0.37 14.98
N ALA A 46 1.33 0.67 14.22
CA ALA A 46 0.47 1.79 13.88
C ALA A 46 -0.90 1.39 13.28
N LEU A 47 -1.02 0.19 12.70
CA LEU A 47 -2.32 -0.34 12.27
C LEU A 47 -3.34 -0.37 13.41
N PHE A 48 -2.88 -0.67 14.62
CA PHE A 48 -3.71 -0.85 15.82
C PHE A 48 -3.66 0.38 16.74
N GLU A 49 -2.51 0.97 16.96
CA GLU A 49 -2.33 2.16 17.80
C GLU A 49 -3.13 3.34 17.27
N ASP A 50 -3.09 3.58 15.96
CA ASP A 50 -3.83 4.65 15.29
C ASP A 50 -5.25 4.24 14.86
N ARG A 51 -5.70 3.03 15.24
CA ARG A 51 -7.03 2.48 14.95
C ARG A 51 -7.39 2.38 13.45
N TRP A 52 -6.41 2.18 12.58
CA TRP A 52 -6.67 1.91 11.18
C TRP A 52 -7.45 0.60 10.97
N ASP A 53 -7.22 -0.37 11.86
CA ASP A 53 -7.93 -1.65 11.89
C ASP A 53 -9.44 -1.49 12.11
N GLN A 54 -9.88 -0.43 12.78
CA GLN A 54 -11.30 -0.18 13.10
C GLN A 54 -12.06 0.57 12.00
N LEU A 55 -11.35 1.06 10.98
CA LEU A 55 -11.99 1.80 9.89
C LEU A 55 -12.93 0.89 9.08
N PRO A 56 -14.15 1.34 8.79
CA PRO A 56 -15.11 0.57 7.98
C PRO A 56 -14.54 0.13 6.63
N GLN A 57 -13.69 0.97 6.01
CA GLN A 57 -13.05 0.68 4.73
C GLN A 57 -12.08 -0.51 4.84
N ALA A 58 -11.24 -0.54 5.88
CA ALA A 58 -10.30 -1.64 6.12
C ALA A 58 -11.04 -2.95 6.40
N GLN A 59 -12.05 -2.93 7.26
CA GLN A 59 -12.89 -4.08 7.59
C GLN A 59 -13.70 -4.59 6.40
N PHE A 60 -14.27 -3.68 5.61
CA PHE A 60 -14.97 -4.03 4.38
C PHE A 60 -14.08 -4.78 3.39
N TRP A 61 -12.90 -4.23 3.08
CA TRP A 61 -12.01 -4.86 2.12
C TRP A 61 -11.39 -6.16 2.65
N LYS A 62 -11.09 -6.23 3.97
CA LYS A 62 -10.69 -7.48 4.62
C LYS A 62 -11.72 -8.57 4.38
N LYS A 63 -13.01 -8.26 4.57
CA LYS A 63 -14.11 -9.21 4.33
C LYS A 63 -14.25 -9.57 2.85
N ILE A 64 -14.17 -8.59 1.92
CA ILE A 64 -14.24 -8.84 0.47
C ILE A 64 -13.09 -9.73 -0.01
N MET A 65 -11.87 -9.51 0.46
CA MET A 65 -10.69 -10.29 0.06
C MET A 65 -10.77 -11.77 0.51
N LEU A 66 -11.50 -12.04 1.58
CA LEU A 66 -11.67 -13.40 2.11
C LEU A 66 -12.99 -14.05 1.67
N LEU A 67 -13.90 -13.26 1.10
CA LEU A 67 -15.23 -13.73 0.68
C LEU A 67 -15.16 -14.43 -0.68
N SER A 68 -15.92 -15.53 -0.82
CA SER A 68 -16.10 -16.22 -2.10
C SER A 68 -16.75 -15.29 -3.15
N PRO A 69 -16.37 -15.38 -4.44
CA PRO A 69 -17.03 -14.65 -5.53
C PRO A 69 -18.51 -15.03 -5.74
N ASP A 70 -18.98 -16.15 -5.14
CA ASP A 70 -20.39 -16.51 -5.11
C ASP A 70 -21.23 -15.69 -4.12
N SER A 71 -20.57 -14.89 -3.30
CA SER A 71 -21.18 -14.00 -2.30
C SER A 71 -20.87 -12.56 -2.58
N CYS A 72 -21.70 -11.66 -2.10
CA CYS A 72 -21.48 -10.21 -2.19
C CYS A 72 -21.84 -9.51 -0.87
N LEU A 73 -21.24 -8.34 -0.66
CA LEU A 73 -21.60 -7.42 0.41
C LEU A 73 -22.41 -6.27 -0.17
N ILE A 74 -23.49 -5.92 0.54
CA ILE A 74 -24.25 -4.70 0.32
C ILE A 74 -23.67 -3.65 1.25
N ASN A 75 -23.25 -2.52 0.70
CA ASN A 75 -22.50 -1.52 1.46
C ASN A 75 -22.80 -0.09 1.04
N VAL A 76 -22.64 0.85 1.95
CA VAL A 76 -22.65 2.28 1.66
C VAL A 76 -21.43 2.63 0.82
N ALA A 77 -21.63 3.31 -0.31
CA ALA A 77 -20.56 3.64 -1.24
C ALA A 77 -19.49 4.56 -0.63
N ALA A 78 -19.89 5.55 0.15
CA ALA A 78 -19.04 6.62 0.65
C ALA A 78 -18.03 6.14 1.71
N ASN A 79 -18.46 5.32 2.67
CA ASN A 79 -17.67 4.91 3.83
C ASN A 79 -17.44 3.41 3.93
N ARG A 80 -17.96 2.61 2.98
CA ARG A 80 -17.85 1.14 2.97
C ARG A 80 -18.56 0.43 4.13
N GLN A 81 -19.42 1.10 4.90
CA GLN A 81 -20.23 0.46 5.92
C GLN A 81 -21.00 -0.73 5.31
N ILE A 82 -20.80 -1.91 5.88
CA ILE A 82 -21.50 -3.13 5.47
C ILE A 82 -22.92 -3.08 6.01
N LEU A 83 -23.89 -3.27 5.13
CA LEU A 83 -25.32 -3.34 5.50
C LEU A 83 -25.81 -4.78 5.56
N ASP A 84 -25.34 -5.64 4.62
CA ASP A 84 -25.73 -7.03 4.55
C ASP A 84 -24.75 -7.85 3.70
N GLN A 85 -24.95 -9.17 3.72
CA GLN A 85 -24.26 -10.15 2.87
C GLN A 85 -25.27 -11.12 2.27
N MET A 86 -25.16 -11.38 0.96
CA MET A 86 -26.03 -12.32 0.27
C MET A 86 -25.29 -13.13 -0.79
N ALA A 87 -25.92 -14.18 -1.32
CA ALA A 87 -25.42 -14.86 -2.49
C ALA A 87 -25.54 -13.96 -3.73
N ILE A 88 -24.49 -13.90 -4.56
CA ILE A 88 -24.48 -13.05 -5.77
C ILE A 88 -25.57 -13.48 -6.77
N ARG A 89 -25.90 -14.77 -6.83
CA ARG A 89 -26.99 -15.28 -7.67
C ARG A 89 -28.34 -14.67 -7.32
N ASP A 90 -28.61 -14.47 -6.02
CA ASP A 90 -29.91 -13.95 -5.55
C ASP A 90 -30.04 -12.45 -5.85
N TRP A 91 -28.91 -11.70 -5.82
CA TRP A 91 -28.84 -10.35 -6.32
C TRP A 91 -29.06 -10.29 -7.84
N ASN A 92 -28.37 -11.13 -8.59
CA ASN A 92 -28.42 -11.13 -10.06
C ASN A 92 -29.77 -11.65 -10.62
N ALA A 93 -30.51 -12.43 -9.85
CA ALA A 93 -31.87 -12.87 -10.23
C ALA A 93 -32.92 -11.73 -10.18
N GLN A 94 -32.62 -10.63 -9.51
CA GLN A 94 -33.51 -9.47 -9.41
C GLN A 94 -33.52 -8.66 -10.70
N THR A 95 -34.69 -8.15 -11.08
CA THR A 95 -34.82 -7.08 -12.08
C THR A 95 -34.22 -5.76 -11.56
N GLU A 96 -33.92 -4.79 -12.43
CA GLU A 96 -33.39 -3.49 -11.97
C GLU A 96 -34.37 -2.77 -11.02
N ALA A 97 -35.66 -2.83 -11.28
CA ALA A 97 -36.68 -2.27 -10.38
C ALA A 97 -36.66 -2.94 -8.99
N GLN A 98 -36.47 -4.25 -8.93
CA GLN A 98 -36.34 -4.97 -7.66
C GLN A 98 -35.03 -4.60 -6.92
N LYS A 99 -33.91 -4.47 -7.65
CA LYS A 99 -32.65 -4.01 -7.08
C LYS A 99 -32.77 -2.60 -6.50
N ASP A 100 -33.48 -1.70 -7.17
CA ASP A 100 -33.71 -0.34 -6.66
C ASP A 100 -34.61 -0.34 -5.43
N SER A 101 -35.68 -1.17 -5.41
CA SER A 101 -36.50 -1.38 -4.22
C SER A 101 -35.71 -1.96 -3.07
N THR A 102 -34.82 -2.92 -3.34
CA THR A 102 -33.93 -3.51 -2.34
C THR A 102 -32.97 -2.45 -1.77
N ARG A 103 -32.36 -1.62 -2.63
CA ARG A 103 -31.50 -0.52 -2.15
C ARG A 103 -32.27 0.48 -1.30
N GLN A 104 -33.52 0.78 -1.67
CA GLN A 104 -34.38 1.68 -0.89
C GLN A 104 -34.70 1.07 0.49
N ALA A 105 -35.06 -0.21 0.56
CA ALA A 105 -35.33 -0.90 1.81
C ALA A 105 -34.09 -0.87 2.76
N TYR A 106 -32.87 -1.05 2.23
CA TYR A 106 -31.65 -0.92 3.03
C TYR A 106 -31.44 0.52 3.55
N ARG A 107 -31.74 1.55 2.76
CA ARG A 107 -31.67 2.94 3.24
C ARG A 107 -32.62 3.18 4.40
N GLU A 108 -33.88 2.77 4.25
CA GLU A 108 -34.92 2.93 5.27
C GLU A 108 -34.60 2.15 6.54
N ALA A 109 -34.23 0.87 6.42
CA ALA A 109 -33.89 0.03 7.56
C ALA A 109 -32.68 0.53 8.37
N ASN A 110 -31.77 1.29 7.73
CA ASN A 110 -30.56 1.81 8.37
C ASN A 110 -30.63 3.31 8.64
N GLY A 111 -31.77 3.98 8.43
CA GLY A 111 -31.93 5.42 8.65
C GLY A 111 -31.01 6.30 7.76
N LEU A 112 -30.69 5.82 6.56
CA LEU A 112 -29.79 6.52 5.65
C LEU A 112 -30.55 7.52 4.78
N PRO A 113 -29.95 8.68 4.40
CA PRO A 113 -30.51 9.61 3.44
C PRO A 113 -30.93 8.93 2.12
N SER A 114 -31.98 9.43 1.48
CA SER A 114 -32.54 8.87 0.24
C SER A 114 -31.57 8.88 -0.94
N ASP A 115 -30.60 9.79 -0.95
CA ASP A 115 -29.55 9.95 -1.95
C ASP A 115 -28.31 9.09 -1.65
N THR A 116 -28.28 8.38 -0.52
CA THR A 116 -27.14 7.50 -0.16
C THR A 116 -26.96 6.40 -1.20
N ARG A 117 -25.79 6.38 -1.83
CA ARG A 117 -25.44 5.36 -2.81
C ARG A 117 -25.13 4.04 -2.12
N ILE A 118 -25.82 2.97 -2.51
CA ILE A 118 -25.58 1.61 -2.05
C ILE A 118 -24.95 0.80 -3.18
N TYR A 119 -23.81 0.19 -2.87
CA TYR A 119 -23.09 -0.71 -3.77
C TYR A 119 -23.29 -2.17 -3.37
N VAL A 120 -23.15 -3.04 -4.37
CA VAL A 120 -23.02 -4.48 -4.19
C VAL A 120 -21.65 -4.86 -4.70
N THR A 121 -20.85 -5.45 -3.82
CA THR A 121 -19.46 -5.80 -4.12
C THR A 121 -19.25 -7.28 -3.91
N THR A 122 -18.89 -8.00 -4.97
CA THR A 122 -18.60 -9.45 -4.93
C THR A 122 -17.30 -9.75 -4.19
N GLY A 123 -17.28 -10.92 -3.54
CA GLY A 123 -16.08 -11.47 -2.92
C GLY A 123 -14.94 -11.68 -3.92
N LYS A 124 -13.71 -11.73 -3.43
CA LYS A 124 -12.48 -11.74 -4.25
C LYS A 124 -11.41 -12.70 -3.74
N ASN A 125 -11.77 -13.74 -3.00
CA ASN A 125 -10.78 -14.70 -2.48
C ASN A 125 -10.11 -15.53 -3.59
N ASP A 126 -10.70 -15.58 -4.77
CA ASP A 126 -10.12 -16.18 -5.97
C ASP A 126 -8.99 -15.33 -6.58
N PHE A 127 -9.01 -14.01 -6.32
CA PHE A 127 -7.96 -13.06 -6.74
C PHE A 127 -6.89 -12.90 -5.66
N TYR A 128 -7.27 -12.65 -4.41
CA TYR A 128 -6.34 -12.41 -3.30
C TYR A 128 -5.92 -13.73 -2.65
N ARG A 129 -4.81 -14.30 -3.14
CA ARG A 129 -4.29 -15.60 -2.72
C ARG A 129 -3.15 -15.44 -1.70
N PHE A 130 -3.48 -15.01 -0.49
CA PHE A 130 -2.50 -14.65 0.53
C PHE A 130 -1.52 -15.79 0.86
N THR A 131 -2.00 -17.03 0.93
CA THR A 131 -1.14 -18.21 1.19
C THR A 131 -0.12 -18.45 0.08
N GLU A 132 -0.46 -18.12 -1.18
CA GLU A 132 0.45 -18.24 -2.33
C GLU A 132 1.43 -17.06 -2.41
N VAL A 133 0.99 -15.87 -1.93
CA VAL A 133 1.81 -14.65 -1.90
C VAL A 133 2.82 -14.68 -0.76
N TYR A 134 2.45 -15.22 0.39
CA TYR A 134 3.22 -15.21 1.63
C TYR A 134 4.70 -15.60 1.45
N PRO A 135 5.06 -16.69 0.70
CA PRO A 135 6.45 -17.05 0.47
C PRO A 135 7.28 -16.03 -0.33
N SER A 136 6.64 -15.07 -0.98
CA SER A 136 7.33 -14.02 -1.76
C SER A 136 7.64 -12.76 -0.93
N LEU A 137 7.05 -12.61 0.26
CA LEU A 137 7.18 -11.40 1.07
C LEU A 137 8.62 -11.20 1.55
N ASP A 138 9.26 -12.24 2.07
CA ASP A 138 10.64 -12.21 2.52
C ASP A 138 11.61 -11.74 1.41
N LYS A 139 11.43 -12.23 0.18
CA LYS A 139 12.21 -11.80 -0.99
C LYS A 139 11.96 -10.33 -1.32
N GLY A 140 10.71 -9.88 -1.23
CA GLY A 140 10.33 -8.49 -1.47
C GLY A 140 10.94 -7.55 -0.43
N VAL A 141 10.84 -7.92 0.86
CA VAL A 141 11.46 -7.19 1.97
C VAL A 141 12.96 -7.06 1.75
N ALA A 142 13.67 -8.19 1.53
CA ALA A 142 15.11 -8.19 1.31
C ALA A 142 15.54 -7.39 0.07
N ALA A 143 14.74 -7.41 -1.01
CA ALA A 143 15.03 -6.64 -2.21
C ALA A 143 14.93 -5.13 -1.97
N PHE A 144 13.87 -4.65 -1.33
CA PHE A 144 13.70 -3.22 -1.05
C PHE A 144 14.73 -2.70 -0.06
N GLU A 145 15.03 -3.47 1.00
CA GLU A 145 16.10 -3.17 1.95
C GLU A 145 17.46 -3.00 1.25
N ARG A 146 17.82 -3.92 0.34
CA ARG A 146 19.06 -3.85 -0.46
C ARG A 146 19.18 -2.54 -1.26
N TYR A 147 18.06 -1.96 -1.68
CA TYR A 147 18.02 -0.70 -2.43
C TYR A 147 17.77 0.53 -1.55
N GLY A 148 17.77 0.39 -0.22
CA GLY A 148 17.55 1.48 0.74
C GLY A 148 16.16 2.10 0.61
N VAL A 149 15.15 1.25 0.49
CA VAL A 149 13.73 1.63 0.42
C VAL A 149 12.98 0.87 1.50
N ASP A 150 12.13 1.57 2.23
CA ASP A 150 11.30 0.97 3.27
C ASP A 150 10.59 -0.30 2.74
N PRO A 151 10.91 -1.48 3.29
CA PRO A 151 10.37 -2.76 2.82
C PRO A 151 8.87 -2.91 2.99
N TRP A 152 8.24 -2.07 3.82
CA TRP A 152 6.80 -2.03 3.99
C TRP A 152 6.06 -1.82 2.65
N TYR A 153 6.66 -1.02 1.74
CA TYR A 153 6.09 -0.82 0.40
C TYR A 153 6.10 -2.10 -0.42
N ALA A 154 7.20 -2.87 -0.38
CA ALA A 154 7.26 -4.14 -1.10
C ALA A 154 6.18 -5.10 -0.62
N GLN A 155 6.07 -5.27 0.69
CA GLN A 155 5.06 -6.14 1.30
C GLN A 155 3.64 -5.71 0.91
N SER A 156 3.32 -4.42 1.06
CA SER A 156 1.99 -3.89 0.73
C SER A 156 1.63 -4.10 -0.73
N ILE A 157 2.54 -3.81 -1.67
CA ILE A 157 2.31 -4.00 -3.11
C ILE A 157 2.12 -5.49 -3.44
N LEU A 158 2.99 -6.37 -2.93
CA LEU A 158 2.90 -7.81 -3.18
C LEU A 158 1.58 -8.40 -2.70
N LEU A 159 1.10 -7.97 -1.54
CA LEU A 159 -0.15 -8.45 -0.97
C LEU A 159 -1.38 -8.10 -1.83
N ILE A 160 -1.41 -6.89 -2.41
CA ILE A 160 -2.59 -6.41 -3.17
C ILE A 160 -2.52 -6.70 -4.67
N GLU A 161 -1.32 -6.81 -5.24
CA GLU A 161 -1.15 -7.15 -6.66
C GLU A 161 -1.17 -8.67 -6.90
N SER A 162 -1.15 -9.48 -5.83
CA SER A 162 -1.22 -10.95 -5.88
C SER A 162 -0.27 -11.57 -6.92
N PRO A 163 1.06 -11.44 -6.75
CA PRO A 163 2.06 -11.83 -7.75
C PRO A 163 2.01 -13.32 -8.12
N ALA A 164 1.43 -14.16 -7.30
CA ALA A 164 1.20 -15.57 -7.62
C ALA A 164 0.40 -15.77 -8.91
N LEU A 165 -0.41 -14.81 -9.31
CA LEU A 165 -1.21 -14.88 -10.53
C LEU A 165 -0.48 -14.39 -11.79
N MET A 166 0.65 -13.67 -11.65
CA MET A 166 1.48 -13.14 -12.75
C MET A 166 0.65 -12.58 -13.92
N ARG A 167 -0.41 -11.83 -13.61
CA ARG A 167 -1.34 -11.31 -14.62
C ARG A 167 -0.80 -10.03 -15.27
N LYS A 168 -1.03 -9.90 -16.57
CA LYS A 168 -0.92 -8.64 -17.26
C LYS A 168 -2.26 -7.90 -17.10
N SER A 169 -2.23 -6.66 -16.59
CA SER A 169 -3.44 -5.85 -16.49
C SER A 169 -3.96 -5.44 -17.86
N SER A 170 -5.23 -5.04 -17.95
CA SER A 170 -5.82 -4.50 -19.19
C SER A 170 -5.11 -3.23 -19.66
N THR A 171 -4.48 -2.48 -18.76
CA THR A 171 -3.68 -1.28 -19.06
C THR A 171 -2.22 -1.57 -19.39
N GLY A 172 -1.78 -2.84 -19.27
CA GLY A 172 -0.45 -3.28 -19.64
C GLY A 172 0.56 -3.35 -18.50
N ALA A 173 0.17 -3.09 -17.23
CA ALA A 173 1.02 -3.37 -16.08
C ALA A 173 1.30 -4.87 -15.97
N TYR A 174 2.51 -5.25 -15.50
CA TYR A 174 2.90 -6.65 -15.45
C TYR A 174 3.93 -6.93 -14.34
N GLY A 175 4.00 -8.20 -13.92
CA GLY A 175 4.93 -8.72 -12.94
C GLY A 175 4.47 -8.57 -11.50
N ALA A 176 5.29 -9.03 -10.56
CA ALA A 176 4.98 -9.05 -9.13
C ALA A 176 4.61 -7.66 -8.57
N PHE A 177 5.20 -6.61 -9.13
CA PHE A 177 4.99 -5.22 -8.72
C PHE A 177 4.15 -4.41 -9.72
N GLN A 178 3.51 -5.04 -10.70
CA GLN A 178 2.58 -4.44 -11.66
C GLN A 178 3.10 -3.14 -12.32
N LEU A 179 4.35 -3.15 -12.78
CA LEU A 179 4.95 -1.98 -13.42
C LEU A 179 4.41 -1.78 -14.85
N MET A 180 4.07 -0.54 -15.19
CA MET A 180 3.77 -0.14 -16.56
C MET A 180 5.04 -0.21 -17.43
N PRO A 181 4.94 -0.54 -18.75
CA PRO A 181 6.13 -0.70 -19.60
C PRO A 181 7.02 0.54 -19.66
N GLY A 182 6.42 1.73 -19.76
CA GLY A 182 7.14 3.00 -19.78
C GLY A 182 7.87 3.27 -18.46
N VAL A 183 7.18 3.04 -17.35
CA VAL A 183 7.74 3.19 -16.00
C VAL A 183 8.90 2.21 -15.78
N ALA A 184 8.72 0.94 -16.13
CA ALA A 184 9.77 -0.05 -15.98
C ALA A 184 11.05 0.34 -16.75
N ARG A 185 10.90 0.80 -18.00
CA ARG A 185 12.04 1.29 -18.79
C ARG A 185 12.71 2.51 -18.17
N SER A 186 11.94 3.49 -17.67
CA SER A 186 12.52 4.67 -17.01
C SER A 186 13.24 4.33 -15.70
N MET A 187 12.91 3.20 -15.09
CA MET A 187 13.60 2.65 -13.91
C MET A 187 14.75 1.69 -14.26
N GLY A 188 15.10 1.55 -15.54
CA GLY A 188 16.25 0.78 -15.98
C GLY A 188 15.99 -0.70 -16.23
N LEU A 189 14.73 -1.10 -16.44
CA LEU A 189 14.37 -2.44 -16.88
C LEU A 189 14.34 -2.52 -18.41
N VAL A 190 14.75 -3.66 -18.96
CA VAL A 190 14.56 -3.97 -20.36
C VAL A 190 13.13 -4.47 -20.59
N VAL A 191 12.36 -3.71 -21.36
CA VAL A 191 10.98 -4.08 -21.76
C VAL A 191 10.82 -3.78 -23.25
N ASN A 192 10.92 -4.82 -24.08
CA ASN A 192 10.80 -4.77 -25.53
C ASN A 192 10.05 -6.01 -26.06
N SER A 193 10.10 -6.27 -27.36
CA SER A 193 9.39 -7.40 -27.99
C SER A 193 9.97 -8.78 -27.64
N THR A 194 11.26 -8.85 -27.27
CA THR A 194 11.96 -10.10 -26.98
C THR A 194 12.18 -10.33 -25.50
N THR A 195 12.34 -9.26 -24.73
CA THR A 195 12.68 -9.30 -23.30
C THR A 195 11.73 -8.41 -22.51
N ASP A 196 11.16 -8.98 -21.45
CA ASP A 196 10.34 -8.23 -20.49
C ASP A 196 10.78 -8.59 -19.06
N GLU A 197 11.71 -7.79 -18.53
CA GLU A 197 12.28 -8.00 -17.19
C GLU A 197 11.27 -7.80 -16.05
N ARG A 198 10.07 -7.29 -16.33
CA ARG A 198 8.99 -7.23 -15.33
C ARG A 198 8.50 -8.62 -14.90
N LYS A 199 8.79 -9.66 -15.70
CA LYS A 199 8.49 -11.08 -15.41
C LYS A 199 9.44 -11.67 -14.39
N ASP A 200 10.64 -11.15 -14.29
CA ASP A 200 11.62 -11.55 -13.30
C ASP A 200 11.34 -10.84 -11.97
N PHE A 201 11.27 -11.59 -10.88
CA PHE A 201 10.91 -11.05 -9.58
C PHE A 201 11.93 -10.01 -9.10
N GLU A 202 13.24 -10.33 -9.16
CA GLU A 202 14.30 -9.46 -8.66
C GLU A 202 14.42 -8.18 -9.49
N ARG A 203 14.28 -8.28 -10.83
CA ARG A 203 14.26 -7.12 -11.71
C ARG A 203 13.01 -6.26 -11.50
N SER A 204 11.85 -6.90 -11.33
CA SER A 204 10.60 -6.19 -11.03
C SER A 204 10.68 -5.48 -9.66
N ALA A 205 11.23 -6.14 -8.63
CA ALA A 205 11.46 -5.54 -7.31
C ALA A 205 12.45 -4.36 -7.40
N TYR A 206 13.54 -4.50 -8.14
CA TYR A 206 14.46 -3.39 -8.41
C TYR A 206 13.74 -2.20 -9.03
N GLY A 207 12.96 -2.42 -10.10
CA GLY A 207 12.23 -1.34 -10.77
C GLY A 207 11.23 -0.63 -9.87
N ALA A 208 10.50 -1.39 -9.05
CA ALA A 208 9.55 -0.85 -8.09
C ALA A 208 10.25 -0.05 -6.97
N ALA A 209 11.35 -0.57 -6.42
CA ALA A 209 12.15 0.15 -5.42
C ALA A 209 12.71 1.47 -5.99
N GLN A 210 13.24 1.46 -7.24
CA GLN A 210 13.69 2.68 -7.90
C GLN A 210 12.56 3.68 -8.13
N LEU A 211 11.37 3.22 -8.50
CA LEU A 211 10.18 4.07 -8.67
C LEU A 211 9.77 4.73 -7.35
N ILE A 212 9.68 3.96 -6.28
CA ILE A 212 9.36 4.49 -4.94
C ILE A 212 10.39 5.54 -4.52
N ARG A 213 11.69 5.18 -4.59
CA ARG A 213 12.78 6.04 -4.11
C ARG A 213 12.95 7.32 -4.92
N ARG A 214 12.90 7.22 -6.26
CA ARG A 214 13.26 8.34 -7.16
C ARG A 214 12.08 9.20 -7.56
N VAL A 215 10.86 8.66 -7.46
CA VAL A 215 9.66 9.34 -7.93
C VAL A 215 8.62 9.46 -6.82
N CYS A 216 8.14 8.33 -6.26
CA CYS A 216 6.96 8.39 -5.41
C CYS A 216 7.21 9.15 -4.10
N ILE A 217 8.30 8.88 -3.39
CA ILE A 217 8.64 9.59 -2.15
C ILE A 217 8.95 11.07 -2.42
N PRO A 218 9.82 11.46 -3.37
CA PRO A 218 10.07 12.87 -3.68
C PRO A 218 8.82 13.63 -4.09
N GLU A 219 7.96 13.04 -4.91
CA GLU A 219 6.72 13.69 -5.34
C GLU A 219 5.69 13.78 -4.20
N ALA A 220 5.59 12.76 -3.34
CA ALA A 220 4.77 12.83 -2.14
C ALA A 220 5.20 14.00 -1.24
N LYS A 221 6.49 14.12 -0.95
CA LYS A 221 7.06 15.23 -0.18
C LYS A 221 6.74 16.58 -0.83
N ARG A 222 7.00 16.73 -2.11
CA ARG A 222 6.71 17.96 -2.86
C ARG A 222 5.24 18.39 -2.78
N ILE A 223 4.30 17.41 -2.85
CA ILE A 223 2.87 17.69 -2.74
C ILE A 223 2.53 18.16 -1.32
N LEU A 224 3.04 17.47 -0.29
CA LEU A 224 2.78 17.81 1.10
C LEU A 224 3.39 19.16 1.48
N GLU A 225 4.63 19.45 1.06
CA GLU A 225 5.32 20.73 1.27
C GLU A 225 4.60 21.91 0.62
N LYS A 226 4.03 21.73 -0.58
CA LYS A 226 3.18 22.75 -1.24
C LYS A 226 2.01 23.17 -0.33
N HIS A 227 1.46 22.26 0.44
CA HIS A 227 0.37 22.50 1.40
C HIS A 227 0.87 22.78 2.83
N GLN A 228 2.18 22.92 3.03
CA GLN A 228 2.83 23.19 4.32
C GLN A 228 2.52 22.11 5.38
N LEU A 229 2.35 20.86 4.95
CA LEU A 229 2.04 19.73 5.81
C LEU A 229 3.33 19.08 6.32
N SER A 230 3.44 18.88 7.62
CA SER A 230 4.51 18.09 8.23
C SER A 230 4.25 16.61 8.06
N TYR A 231 5.32 15.81 7.96
CA TYR A 231 5.26 14.36 7.82
C TYR A 231 6.47 13.70 8.49
N ASN A 232 6.29 12.44 8.88
CA ASN A 232 7.37 11.50 9.15
C ASN A 232 7.25 10.35 8.13
N GLU A 233 8.36 9.95 7.51
CA GLU A 233 8.35 8.95 6.42
C GLU A 233 7.92 7.56 6.88
N THR A 234 8.02 7.26 8.17
CA THR A 234 7.57 5.99 8.77
C THR A 234 6.13 6.01 9.25
N ASP A 235 5.48 7.16 9.30
CA ASP A 235 4.05 7.22 9.63
C ASP A 235 3.23 6.43 8.62
N LEU A 236 2.28 5.64 9.10
CA LEU A 236 1.46 4.81 8.22
C LEU A 236 0.67 5.62 7.19
N TRP A 237 0.15 6.80 7.58
CA TRP A 237 -0.55 7.69 6.65
C TRP A 237 0.38 8.19 5.53
N PHE A 238 1.66 8.49 5.81
CA PHE A 238 2.63 8.89 4.78
C PHE A 238 2.95 7.73 3.83
N ARG A 239 3.17 6.53 4.38
CA ARG A 239 3.35 5.30 3.58
C ARG A 239 2.18 5.07 2.63
N LEU A 240 0.93 5.23 3.10
CA LEU A 240 -0.27 5.13 2.27
C LEU A 240 -0.34 6.26 1.23
N PHE A 241 0.06 7.47 1.58
CA PHE A 241 0.13 8.60 0.65
C PHE A 241 1.11 8.31 -0.51
N VAL A 242 2.29 7.77 -0.22
CA VAL A 242 3.26 7.33 -1.23
C VAL A 242 2.69 6.20 -2.11
N LEU A 243 1.94 5.26 -1.54
CA LEU A 243 1.24 4.23 -2.32
C LEU A 243 0.19 4.82 -3.27
N HIS A 244 -0.49 5.90 -2.89
CA HIS A 244 -1.36 6.62 -3.83
C HIS A 244 -0.57 7.20 -5.01
N VAL A 245 0.63 7.76 -4.75
CA VAL A 245 1.51 8.24 -5.83
C VAL A 245 1.97 7.10 -6.73
N TYR A 246 2.33 5.95 -6.15
CA TYR A 246 2.72 4.75 -6.88
C TYR A 246 1.64 4.28 -7.86
N HIS A 247 0.39 4.22 -7.39
CA HIS A 247 -0.74 3.71 -8.17
C HIS A 247 -1.31 4.74 -9.16
N ALA A 248 -1.56 5.96 -8.69
CA ALA A 248 -2.28 6.98 -9.47
C ALA A 248 -1.36 7.95 -10.23
N GLY A 249 -0.08 8.03 -9.83
CA GLY A 249 0.86 9.03 -10.31
C GLY A 249 0.71 10.39 -9.62
N ALA A 250 1.82 11.10 -9.52
CA ALA A 250 1.93 12.34 -8.74
C ALA A 250 0.95 13.45 -9.14
N LEU A 251 0.70 13.63 -10.44
CA LEU A 251 -0.22 14.67 -10.93
C LEU A 251 -1.67 14.44 -10.47
N ASN A 252 -2.13 13.20 -10.48
CA ASN A 252 -3.47 12.85 -10.05
C ASN A 252 -3.61 12.97 -8.52
N VAL A 253 -2.56 12.59 -7.77
CA VAL A 253 -2.52 12.78 -6.31
C VAL A 253 -2.49 14.27 -5.96
N ALA A 254 -1.66 15.08 -6.62
CA ALA A 254 -1.66 16.52 -6.42
C ALA A 254 -3.03 17.16 -6.67
N ALA A 255 -3.71 16.76 -7.74
CA ALA A 255 -5.03 17.30 -8.08
C ALA A 255 -6.09 16.99 -7.00
N VAL A 256 -6.09 15.79 -6.40
CA VAL A 256 -7.04 15.46 -5.34
C VAL A 256 -6.69 16.17 -4.03
N VAL A 257 -5.40 16.31 -3.69
CA VAL A 257 -4.95 17.07 -2.51
C VAL A 257 -5.28 18.56 -2.68
N ASP A 258 -5.05 19.14 -3.87
CA ASP A 258 -5.44 20.51 -4.18
C ASP A 258 -6.95 20.73 -4.03
N LYS A 259 -7.78 19.73 -4.32
CA LYS A 259 -9.22 19.81 -4.09
C LYS A 259 -9.60 19.72 -2.62
N ILE A 260 -8.93 18.86 -1.86
CA ILE A 260 -9.22 18.62 -0.43
C ILE A 260 -8.79 19.82 0.43
N GLN A 261 -7.68 20.49 0.07
CA GLN A 261 -7.06 21.58 0.84
C GLN A 261 -6.82 21.18 2.32
N PRO A 262 -6.04 20.11 2.58
CA PRO A 262 -5.82 19.63 3.95
C PRO A 262 -5.03 20.63 4.78
N THR A 263 -5.28 20.63 6.09
CA THR A 263 -4.58 21.48 7.07
C THR A 263 -3.50 20.72 7.85
N GLU A 264 -3.51 19.40 7.78
CA GLU A 264 -2.53 18.53 8.44
C GLU A 264 -2.29 17.24 7.65
N GLY A 265 -1.10 16.66 7.81
CA GLY A 265 -0.77 15.33 7.35
C GLY A 265 -1.21 14.30 8.38
N SER A 266 -2.23 13.49 8.07
CA SER A 266 -2.85 12.60 9.04
C SER A 266 -3.67 11.49 8.39
N GLN A 267 -4.24 10.61 9.22
CA GLN A 267 -5.24 9.63 8.80
C GLN A 267 -6.43 10.29 8.10
N GLU A 268 -6.83 11.49 8.55
CA GLU A 268 -7.98 12.20 7.98
C GLU A 268 -7.72 12.63 6.53
N LEU A 269 -6.48 13.01 6.17
CA LEU A 269 -6.12 13.27 4.79
C LEU A 269 -6.34 12.02 3.92
N ILE A 270 -5.88 10.87 4.35
CA ILE A 270 -6.04 9.61 3.61
C ILE A 270 -7.53 9.24 3.47
N LYS A 271 -8.33 9.40 4.53
CA LYS A 271 -9.79 9.18 4.49
C LYS A 271 -10.48 10.16 3.53
N ALA A 272 -10.06 11.42 3.50
CA ALA A 272 -10.57 12.41 2.56
C ALA A 272 -10.22 12.04 1.10
N MET A 273 -9.01 11.51 0.85
CA MET A 273 -8.62 11.03 -0.48
C MET A 273 -9.49 9.84 -0.95
N TRP A 274 -9.91 8.96 -0.04
CA TRP A 274 -10.83 7.86 -0.38
C TRP A 274 -12.22 8.33 -0.84
N GLN A 275 -12.64 9.53 -0.46
CA GLN A 275 -13.97 10.09 -0.74
C GLN A 275 -13.96 11.12 -1.87
N ASN A 276 -12.79 11.62 -2.27
CA ASN A 276 -12.66 12.64 -3.28
C ASN A 276 -12.06 12.11 -4.58
N SER A 277 -12.48 12.69 -5.70
CA SER A 277 -11.91 12.44 -7.02
C SER A 277 -11.52 13.75 -7.69
N ALA A 278 -10.38 13.74 -8.39
CA ALA A 278 -9.92 14.86 -9.21
C ALA A 278 -8.98 14.33 -10.30
N ALA A 279 -9.00 14.91 -11.48
CA ALA A 279 -8.25 14.44 -12.64
C ALA A 279 -8.44 12.92 -12.85
N GLY A 280 -7.35 12.15 -12.94
CA GLY A 280 -7.41 10.67 -13.03
C GLY A 280 -7.48 9.95 -11.68
N PHE A 281 -7.53 10.67 -10.55
CA PHE A 281 -7.71 10.08 -9.23
C PHE A 281 -9.19 9.76 -9.01
N GLY A 282 -9.56 8.51 -9.21
CA GLY A 282 -10.95 8.03 -9.11
C GLY A 282 -11.06 6.74 -8.31
N ASN A 283 -12.15 5.98 -8.52
CA ASN A 283 -12.51 4.81 -7.71
C ASN A 283 -11.38 3.80 -7.49
N ASN A 284 -10.60 3.45 -8.52
CA ASN A 284 -9.50 2.50 -8.38
C ASN A 284 -8.40 3.06 -7.46
N SER A 285 -8.05 4.33 -7.63
CA SER A 285 -7.05 5.01 -6.81
C SER A 285 -7.53 5.20 -5.37
N GLN A 286 -8.81 5.51 -5.18
CA GLN A 286 -9.44 5.61 -3.86
C GLN A 286 -9.39 4.29 -3.09
N ASN A 287 -9.58 3.17 -3.78
CA ASN A 287 -9.58 1.85 -3.15
C ASN A 287 -8.18 1.30 -2.87
N TYR A 288 -7.15 1.73 -3.61
CA TYR A 288 -5.83 1.09 -3.59
C TYR A 288 -5.23 0.98 -2.18
N THR A 289 -5.24 2.07 -1.42
CA THR A 289 -4.70 2.07 -0.05
C THR A 289 -5.64 1.46 0.99
N GLN A 290 -6.96 1.45 0.73
CA GLN A 290 -7.91 0.66 1.53
C GLN A 290 -7.62 -0.84 1.40
N LEU A 291 -7.30 -1.30 0.18
CA LEU A 291 -6.88 -2.68 -0.08
C LEU A 291 -5.56 -3.00 0.64
N ALA A 292 -4.58 -2.07 0.61
CA ALA A 292 -3.31 -2.25 1.30
C ALA A 292 -3.50 -2.43 2.81
N LEU A 293 -4.32 -1.59 3.46
CA LEU A 293 -4.66 -1.73 4.88
C LEU A 293 -5.32 -3.09 5.18
N ALA A 294 -6.33 -3.46 4.41
CA ALA A 294 -7.03 -4.72 4.57
C ALA A 294 -6.09 -5.93 4.42
N ALA A 295 -5.20 -5.88 3.45
CA ALA A 295 -4.23 -6.95 3.20
C ALA A 295 -3.20 -7.07 4.33
N GLN A 296 -2.75 -5.96 4.92
CA GLN A 296 -1.89 -5.96 6.10
C GLN A 296 -2.60 -6.59 7.33
N LEU A 297 -3.88 -6.29 7.52
CA LEU A 297 -4.68 -6.92 8.59
C LEU A 297 -4.86 -8.43 8.38
N ILE A 298 -5.04 -8.88 7.13
CA ILE A 298 -5.12 -10.31 6.83
C ILE A 298 -3.77 -10.99 7.08
N LEU A 299 -2.66 -10.36 6.67
CA LEU A 299 -1.32 -10.87 6.95
C LEU A 299 -1.07 -10.99 8.45
N HIS A 300 -1.44 -9.96 9.23
CA HIS A 300 -1.35 -10.00 10.69
C HIS A 300 -2.10 -11.22 11.25
N ASP A 301 -3.36 -11.42 10.88
CA ASP A 301 -4.14 -12.58 11.35
C ASP A 301 -3.47 -13.91 10.96
N MET A 302 -3.00 -14.03 9.72
CA MET A 302 -2.32 -15.25 9.25
C MET A 302 -1.05 -15.54 10.05
N VAL A 303 -0.27 -14.51 10.37
CA VAL A 303 0.96 -14.64 11.16
C VAL A 303 0.64 -15.11 12.58
N TYR A 304 -0.27 -14.41 13.26
CA TYR A 304 -0.60 -14.73 14.66
C TYR A 304 -1.35 -16.06 14.82
N GLN A 305 -2.08 -16.51 13.81
CA GLN A 305 -2.79 -17.80 13.86
C GLN A 305 -1.89 -19.00 13.55
N ASN A 306 -0.80 -18.82 12.77
CA ASN A 306 -0.04 -19.93 12.20
C ASN A 306 1.45 -19.94 12.60
N CYS A 307 1.94 -18.95 13.32
CA CYS A 307 3.34 -18.90 13.74
C CYS A 307 3.57 -19.71 15.03
N THR A 308 4.75 -20.33 15.13
CA THR A 308 5.24 -20.95 16.36
C THR A 308 6.08 -20.00 17.20
N GLU A 309 6.67 -19.00 16.55
CA GLU A 309 7.48 -17.96 17.18
C GLU A 309 7.48 -16.67 16.34
N ILE A 310 7.42 -15.53 17.02
CA ILE A 310 7.59 -14.20 16.44
C ILE A 310 8.73 -13.51 17.19
N SER A 311 9.76 -13.10 16.49
CA SER A 311 10.93 -12.41 17.07
C SER A 311 11.23 -11.13 16.32
N PRO A 312 11.55 -10.02 17.00
CA PRO A 312 12.01 -8.81 16.34
C PRO A 312 13.32 -9.05 15.60
N CYS A 313 13.48 -8.44 14.45
CA CYS A 313 14.74 -8.40 13.72
C CYS A 313 15.59 -7.27 14.29
N LEU A 314 16.35 -7.54 15.34
CA LEU A 314 17.31 -6.57 15.84
C LEU A 314 18.47 -6.47 14.84
N SER A 315 18.76 -5.27 14.35
CA SER A 315 19.99 -4.98 13.62
C SER A 315 21.18 -5.20 14.55
N ARG A 316 22.15 -5.99 14.13
CA ARG A 316 23.44 -6.11 14.82
C ARG A 316 24.37 -4.99 14.38
#